data_7ae4145103894e53bc98617bd3782278
#
_entry.id   7ae4145103894e53bc98617bd3782278
#
_cell.length_a   1.000
_cell.length_b   1.000
_cell.length_c   1.000
_cell.angle_alpha   90.00
_cell.angle_beta   90.00
_cell.angle_gamma   90.00
#
_symmetry.space_group_name_H-M   'P 1'
#
loop_
_entity.id
_entity.type
_entity.pdbx_description
1 polymer ?
#
loop_
_entity_poly.entity_id
_entity_poly.type
_entity_poly.pdbx_seq_one_letter_code
_entity_poly.pdbx_strand_id
1 'polypeptide(L)'
;MWELVASHLKTSRPASTPGPSSEASSHSISWGSAGCFVAPMPRLLDMKGDEIPTQVMSDLVLQQLAAAIPSRFVCADWRLLYSTEVHGVSLNTLYQRTSGCGCCILAIKDDGDNVFGAFCSEWREPSVPASFYGTGETFLFSVERLEGLPPLPSGKDEAPPREAVHVHLWSGENSFFMFSHRDHFAVGSGGHFGLWLDSELLHGTSGPSATFNNQCLCRHPHPGAAMPANSRDAPDVVGEFRCKVLEVWGMEHSAISRQAHLRMLKGLRA
;
A
#
# COMPACT_ATOMS: atom_id res chain seq x y z
N MET A 1 -11.07 -15.14 -16.90
CA MET A 1 -10.00 -14.13 -17.04
C MET A 1 -8.67 -14.59 -16.44
N TRP A 2 -8.68 -15.34 -15.34
CA TRP A 2 -7.49 -15.99 -14.74
C TRP A 2 -6.77 -16.96 -15.70
N GLU A 3 -7.48 -17.73 -16.52
CA GLU A 3 -6.89 -18.71 -17.44
C GLU A 3 -6.01 -18.09 -18.54
N LEU A 4 -6.27 -16.87 -18.96
CA LEU A 4 -5.48 -16.16 -19.96
C LEU A 4 -4.11 -15.71 -19.43
N VAL A 5 -4.00 -15.38 -18.15
CA VAL A 5 -2.74 -14.99 -17.50
C VAL A 5 -1.89 -16.24 -17.17
N ALA A 6 -2.53 -17.33 -16.80
CA ALA A 6 -1.86 -18.60 -16.50
C ALA A 6 -1.17 -19.25 -17.71
N SER A 7 -1.62 -18.98 -18.92
CA SER A 7 -1.02 -19.54 -20.15
C SER A 7 0.34 -18.95 -20.51
N HIS A 8 0.67 -17.74 -20.03
CA HIS A 8 1.96 -17.08 -20.29
C HIS A 8 3.04 -17.39 -19.25
N LEU A 9 2.68 -18.05 -18.13
CA LEU A 9 3.60 -18.37 -17.03
C LEU A 9 4.27 -19.76 -17.14
N LYS A 10 4.07 -20.50 -18.23
CA LYS A 10 4.54 -21.91 -18.36
C LYS A 10 5.96 -22.11 -18.88
N THR A 11 6.78 -21.10 -19.04
CA THR A 11 8.16 -21.28 -19.49
C THR A 11 9.17 -20.69 -18.53
N SER A 12 9.69 -21.51 -17.65
CA SER A 12 11.04 -21.61 -17.10
C SER A 12 11.04 -21.98 -15.61
N ARG A 13 11.22 -23.27 -15.38
CA ARG A 13 11.54 -23.83 -14.06
C ARG A 13 13.03 -24.14 -14.03
N PRO A 14 13.86 -23.52 -13.18
CA PRO A 14 15.12 -24.12 -12.76
C PRO A 14 14.88 -25.03 -11.54
N ALA A 15 15.61 -26.13 -11.49
CA ALA A 15 15.53 -27.18 -10.49
C ALA A 15 15.89 -26.67 -9.09
N SER A 16 15.07 -27.02 -8.10
CA SER A 16 15.24 -26.71 -6.69
C SER A 16 16.09 -27.74 -5.99
N THR A 17 17.15 -27.30 -5.31
CA THR A 17 17.80 -28.02 -4.21
C THR A 17 17.11 -27.66 -2.89
N PRO A 18 16.85 -28.61 -1.98
CA PRO A 18 16.21 -28.31 -0.71
C PRO A 18 17.21 -27.74 0.29
N GLY A 19 16.99 -26.53 0.78
CA GLY A 19 17.68 -25.91 1.91
C GLY A 19 16.77 -25.86 3.13
N PRO A 20 17.30 -25.64 4.34
CA PRO A 20 16.63 -25.94 5.59
C PRO A 20 15.49 -24.97 5.91
N SER A 21 14.45 -25.52 6.54
CA SER A 21 13.28 -24.82 7.09
C SER A 21 13.66 -23.64 7.97
N SER A 22 13.41 -22.42 7.50
CA SER A 22 13.39 -21.22 8.33
C SER A 22 11.93 -20.83 8.58
N GLU A 23 11.56 -20.77 9.84
CA GLU A 23 10.27 -20.25 10.30
C GLU A 23 10.09 -18.83 9.78
N ALA A 24 9.14 -18.66 8.86
CA ALA A 24 8.76 -17.35 8.35
C ALA A 24 7.95 -16.63 9.44
N SER A 25 8.63 -15.80 10.23
CA SER A 25 7.98 -14.84 11.13
C SER A 25 7.26 -13.80 10.28
N SER A 26 5.94 -13.78 10.35
CA SER A 26 5.11 -12.68 9.89
C SER A 26 5.43 -11.45 10.76
N HIS A 27 6.25 -10.55 10.23
CA HIS A 27 6.53 -9.28 10.90
C HIS A 27 5.36 -8.32 10.69
N SER A 28 4.32 -8.45 11.52
CA SER A 28 3.45 -7.33 11.81
C SER A 28 4.27 -6.35 12.65
N ILE A 29 4.57 -5.17 12.11
CA ILE A 29 5.20 -4.10 12.89
C ILE A 29 4.15 -3.59 13.89
N SER A 30 4.16 -4.19 15.09
CA SER A 30 3.40 -3.68 16.23
C SER A 30 4.14 -2.46 16.78
N TRP A 31 3.54 -1.30 16.70
CA TRP A 31 4.07 -0.03 17.22
C TRP A 31 3.87 0.07 18.74
N GLY A 32 4.53 -0.80 19.50
CA GLY A 32 4.50 -0.88 20.97
C GLY A 32 5.88 -0.61 21.60
N SER A 33 6.00 0.56 22.21
CA SER A 33 6.96 0.99 23.25
C SER A 33 8.43 0.54 23.13
N ALA A 34 9.25 1.34 22.45
CA ALA A 34 10.62 1.75 22.84
C ALA A 34 11.19 2.65 21.73
N GLY A 35 11.21 3.97 21.95
CA GLY A 35 11.89 4.92 21.06
C GLY A 35 11.27 5.03 19.67
N CYS A 36 9.95 5.14 19.58
CA CYS A 36 9.24 5.21 18.30
C CYS A 36 9.70 6.42 17.50
N PHE A 37 10.35 6.18 16.37
CA PHE A 37 10.63 7.23 15.39
C PHE A 37 9.28 7.72 14.83
N VAL A 38 8.88 8.92 15.21
CA VAL A 38 7.70 9.58 14.65
C VAL A 38 8.15 10.28 13.37
N ALA A 39 7.74 9.77 12.22
CA ALA A 39 8.01 10.44 10.96
C ALA A 39 7.33 11.82 10.95
N PRO A 40 7.97 12.85 10.39
CA PRO A 40 7.31 14.13 10.20
C PRO A 40 6.11 13.97 9.26
N MET A 41 5.03 14.72 9.54
CA MET A 41 3.85 14.74 8.67
C MET A 41 4.25 15.20 7.27
N PRO A 42 3.94 14.45 6.21
CA PRO A 42 4.22 14.90 4.85
C PRO A 42 3.32 16.08 4.49
N ARG A 43 3.84 17.03 3.73
CA ARG A 43 3.02 18.07 3.13
C ARG A 43 2.32 17.50 1.90
N LEU A 44 1.02 17.65 1.82
CA LEU A 44 0.20 17.21 0.69
C LEU A 44 -0.02 18.38 -0.25
N LEU A 45 0.48 18.30 -1.47
CA LEU A 45 0.49 19.39 -2.43
C LEU A 45 -0.29 19.01 -3.70
N ASP A 46 -0.95 19.98 -4.29
CA ASP A 46 -1.46 19.86 -5.65
C ASP A 46 -0.34 20.07 -6.70
N MET A 47 -0.71 20.02 -7.99
CA MET A 47 0.25 20.24 -9.09
C MET A 47 0.78 21.67 -9.17
N LYS A 48 0.15 22.64 -8.49
CA LYS A 48 0.61 24.04 -8.43
C LYS A 48 1.52 24.27 -7.21
N GLY A 49 1.53 23.36 -6.25
CA GLY A 49 2.30 23.44 -5.00
C GLY A 49 1.48 24.01 -3.83
N ASP A 50 0.18 24.15 -3.99
CA ASP A 50 -0.72 24.54 -2.91
C ASP A 50 -1.02 23.34 -2.00
N GLU A 51 -1.11 23.57 -0.68
CA GLU A 51 -1.46 22.50 0.26
C GLU A 51 -2.93 22.13 0.13
N ILE A 52 -3.20 20.82 0.00
CA ILE A 52 -4.54 20.27 -0.15
C ILE A 52 -4.74 19.08 0.79
N PRO A 53 -5.96 18.85 1.28
CA PRO A 53 -6.27 17.64 2.05
C PRO A 53 -6.39 16.42 1.14
N THR A 54 -6.17 15.23 1.70
CA THR A 54 -6.55 13.95 1.08
C THR A 54 -8.01 13.62 1.40
N GLN A 55 -8.69 12.93 0.47
CA GLN A 55 -10.06 12.42 0.65
C GLN A 55 -10.08 10.98 1.17
N VAL A 56 -8.92 10.32 1.19
CA VAL A 56 -8.79 8.89 1.49
C VAL A 56 -8.21 8.65 2.88
N MET A 57 -7.18 9.39 3.27
CA MET A 57 -6.36 9.08 4.45
C MET A 57 -6.59 10.10 5.57
N SER A 58 -6.65 9.64 6.82
CA SER A 58 -6.56 10.50 8.01
C SER A 58 -5.11 10.93 8.28
N ASP A 59 -4.93 11.95 9.12
CA ASP A 59 -3.59 12.39 9.55
C ASP A 59 -2.79 11.26 10.21
N LEU A 60 -3.48 10.39 10.97
CA LEU A 60 -2.85 9.25 11.62
C LEU A 60 -2.36 8.23 10.60
N VAL A 61 -3.16 7.94 9.58
CA VAL A 61 -2.78 7.03 8.46
C VAL A 61 -1.61 7.62 7.69
N LEU A 62 -1.65 8.91 7.37
CA LEU A 62 -0.55 9.62 6.70
C LEU A 62 0.76 9.50 7.47
N GLN A 63 0.73 9.73 8.79
CA GLN A 63 1.91 9.65 9.65
C GLN A 63 2.49 8.24 9.72
N GLN A 64 1.63 7.21 9.83
CA GLN A 64 2.06 5.81 9.86
C GLN A 64 2.64 5.39 8.51
N LEU A 65 2.02 5.78 7.38
CA LEU A 65 2.56 5.51 6.04
C LEU A 65 3.89 6.24 5.82
N ALA A 66 4.01 7.50 6.25
CA ALA A 66 5.27 8.25 6.16
C ALA A 66 6.41 7.59 6.95
N ALA A 67 6.11 6.85 8.00
CA ALA A 67 7.10 6.05 8.73
C ALA A 67 7.43 4.72 8.05
N ALA A 68 6.52 4.18 7.23
CA ALA A 68 6.67 2.89 6.55
C ALA A 68 7.40 2.97 5.21
N ILE A 69 7.35 4.13 4.54
CA ILE A 69 8.03 4.32 3.24
C ILE A 69 9.56 4.29 3.39
N PRO A 70 10.31 4.02 2.31
CA PRO A 70 11.77 4.04 2.36
C PRO A 70 12.33 5.35 2.92
N SER A 71 13.33 5.25 3.79
CA SER A 71 13.88 6.37 4.60
C SER A 71 14.29 7.60 3.78
N ARG A 72 14.65 7.42 2.51
CA ARG A 72 14.96 8.53 1.60
C ARG A 72 13.75 9.44 1.33
N PHE A 73 12.52 8.98 1.56
CA PHE A 73 11.29 9.75 1.33
C PHE A 73 10.62 10.26 2.61
N VAL A 74 11.15 9.95 3.79
CA VAL A 74 10.53 10.33 5.09
C VAL A 74 10.22 11.82 5.23
N CYS A 75 11.00 12.69 4.59
CA CYS A 75 10.74 14.13 4.57
C CYS A 75 10.29 14.64 3.20
N ALA A 76 9.86 13.77 2.29
CA ALA A 76 9.39 14.20 0.99
C ALA A 76 8.01 14.86 1.09
N ASP A 77 7.76 15.82 0.22
CA ASP A 77 6.41 16.31 -0.02
C ASP A 77 5.65 15.29 -0.87
N TRP A 78 4.37 15.11 -0.63
CA TRP A 78 3.52 14.22 -1.41
C TRP A 78 2.66 15.06 -2.36
N ARG A 79 2.87 14.88 -3.65
CA ARG A 79 2.15 15.61 -4.69
C ARG A 79 1.01 14.76 -5.25
N LEU A 80 -0.20 15.31 -5.27
CA LEU A 80 -1.36 14.65 -5.87
C LEU A 80 -1.19 14.59 -7.40
N LEU A 81 -0.92 13.40 -7.90
CA LEU A 81 -0.78 13.15 -9.34
C LEU A 81 -2.14 12.83 -9.97
N TYR A 82 -2.94 12.02 -9.27
CA TYR A 82 -4.24 11.59 -9.75
C TYR A 82 -5.23 11.42 -8.59
N SER A 83 -6.49 11.77 -8.87
CA SER A 83 -7.64 11.48 -8.01
C SER A 83 -8.86 11.24 -8.87
N THR A 84 -9.66 10.22 -8.54
CA THR A 84 -10.92 9.94 -9.24
C THR A 84 -11.93 11.09 -9.11
N GLU A 85 -11.89 11.84 -8.01
CA GLU A 85 -12.75 13.00 -7.77
C GLU A 85 -12.39 14.21 -8.66
N VAL A 86 -11.11 14.38 -8.97
CA VAL A 86 -10.62 15.55 -9.72
C VAL A 86 -10.46 15.25 -11.21
N HIS A 87 -10.03 14.03 -11.55
CA HIS A 87 -9.60 13.68 -12.90
C HIS A 87 -10.50 12.66 -13.60
N GLY A 88 -11.58 12.23 -12.91
CA GLY A 88 -12.50 11.21 -13.40
C GLY A 88 -11.99 9.79 -13.24
N VAL A 89 -12.80 8.81 -13.59
CA VAL A 89 -12.58 7.38 -13.37
C VAL A 89 -12.07 6.72 -14.65
N SER A 90 -10.73 6.70 -14.83
CA SER A 90 -10.08 6.16 -16.03
C SER A 90 -8.65 5.73 -15.75
N LEU A 91 -8.35 4.46 -15.94
CA LEU A 91 -7.01 3.89 -15.81
C LEU A 91 -6.03 4.53 -16.82
N ASN A 92 -6.49 4.83 -18.03
CA ASN A 92 -5.67 5.52 -19.03
C ASN A 92 -5.26 6.93 -18.57
N THR A 93 -6.20 7.69 -17.98
CA THR A 93 -5.90 9.01 -17.42
C THR A 93 -4.94 8.91 -16.25
N LEU A 94 -5.10 7.88 -15.41
CA LEU A 94 -4.18 7.59 -14.31
C LEU A 94 -2.77 7.36 -14.86
N TYR A 95 -2.59 6.49 -15.85
CA TYR A 95 -1.27 6.24 -16.45
C TYR A 95 -0.63 7.51 -17.04
N GLN A 96 -1.40 8.31 -17.77
CA GLN A 96 -0.89 9.56 -18.35
C GLN A 96 -0.43 10.55 -17.29
N ARG A 97 -1.15 10.64 -16.16
CA ARG A 97 -0.82 11.59 -15.09
C ARG A 97 0.32 11.15 -14.20
N THR A 98 0.52 9.85 -14.08
CA THR A 98 1.58 9.26 -13.26
C THR A 98 2.83 8.93 -14.07
N SER A 99 2.83 9.22 -15.37
CA SER A 99 3.97 8.97 -16.25
C SER A 99 5.24 9.67 -15.72
N GLY A 100 6.30 8.88 -15.52
CA GLY A 100 7.60 9.38 -15.04
C GLY A 100 7.64 9.81 -13.56
N CYS A 101 6.61 9.53 -12.75
CA CYS A 101 6.56 10.00 -11.36
C CYS A 101 7.56 9.28 -10.41
N GLY A 102 8.13 8.15 -10.80
CA GLY A 102 8.97 7.34 -9.90
C GLY A 102 8.13 6.63 -8.84
N CYS A 103 8.51 6.79 -7.56
CA CYS A 103 7.77 6.18 -6.45
C CYS A 103 6.50 6.96 -6.11
N CYS A 104 5.43 6.23 -5.76
CA CYS A 104 4.17 6.84 -5.34
C CYS A 104 3.40 5.96 -4.35
N ILE A 105 2.42 6.56 -3.67
CA ILE A 105 1.39 5.85 -2.91
C ILE A 105 0.10 5.87 -3.73
N LEU A 106 -0.46 4.69 -3.95
CA LEU A 106 -1.82 4.47 -4.41
C LEU A 106 -2.69 4.22 -3.19
N ALA A 107 -3.64 5.08 -2.90
CA ALA A 107 -4.57 4.96 -1.79
C ALA A 107 -6.01 4.86 -2.29
N ILE A 108 -6.75 3.91 -1.78
CA ILE A 108 -8.12 3.59 -2.16
C ILE A 108 -9.01 3.67 -0.93
N LYS A 109 -10.17 4.28 -1.09
CA LYS A 109 -11.30 4.19 -0.18
C LYS A 109 -12.45 3.52 -0.91
N ASP A 110 -12.94 2.39 -0.39
CA ASP A 110 -14.05 1.67 -0.99
C ASP A 110 -15.42 2.19 -0.50
N ASP A 111 -16.51 1.62 -1.01
CA ASP A 111 -17.88 1.97 -0.64
C ASP A 111 -18.23 1.54 0.80
N GLY A 112 -17.48 0.61 1.39
CA GLY A 112 -17.51 0.24 2.80
C GLY A 112 -16.69 1.16 3.70
N ASP A 113 -16.12 2.25 3.15
CA ASP A 113 -15.18 3.16 3.81
C ASP A 113 -13.87 2.50 4.31
N ASN A 114 -13.55 1.29 3.82
CA ASN A 114 -12.25 0.69 4.08
C ASN A 114 -11.16 1.44 3.31
N VAL A 115 -9.99 1.62 3.96
CA VAL A 115 -8.83 2.30 3.36
C VAL A 115 -7.70 1.29 3.19
N PHE A 116 -7.19 1.18 1.99
CA PHE A 116 -6.08 0.28 1.65
C PHE A 116 -5.37 0.76 0.39
N GLY A 117 -4.25 0.12 0.03
CA GLY A 117 -3.53 0.50 -1.17
C GLY A 117 -2.13 -0.09 -1.25
N ALA A 118 -1.24 0.63 -1.95
CA ALA A 118 0.13 0.19 -2.18
C ALA A 118 1.12 1.36 -2.17
N PHE A 119 2.32 1.14 -1.67
CA PHE A 119 3.50 1.90 -2.05
C PHE A 119 4.10 1.26 -3.30
N CYS A 120 4.15 2.01 -4.37
CA CYS A 120 4.67 1.61 -5.67
C CYS A 120 6.11 2.13 -5.80
N SER A 121 7.09 1.22 -5.84
CA SER A 121 8.52 1.59 -5.91
C SER A 121 8.92 2.27 -7.22
N GLU A 122 8.14 2.08 -8.26
CA GLU A 122 8.21 2.75 -9.55
C GLU A 122 6.84 2.73 -10.21
N TRP A 123 6.63 3.53 -11.23
CA TRP A 123 5.39 3.54 -12.00
C TRP A 123 5.71 3.43 -13.49
N ARG A 124 5.08 2.48 -14.18
CA ARG A 124 5.27 2.27 -15.62
C ARG A 124 3.94 2.25 -16.34
N GLU A 125 3.93 2.83 -17.52
CA GLU A 125 2.82 2.67 -18.46
C GLU A 125 2.73 1.24 -19.00
N PRO A 126 1.54 0.82 -19.47
CA PRO A 126 1.39 -0.48 -20.10
C PRO A 126 2.36 -0.67 -21.27
N SER A 127 3.04 -1.82 -21.28
CA SER A 127 3.97 -2.22 -22.36
C SER A 127 3.47 -3.48 -23.08
N VAL A 128 4.00 -3.71 -24.28
CA VAL A 128 3.75 -4.94 -25.05
C VAL A 128 5.10 -5.57 -25.38
N PRO A 129 5.36 -6.80 -24.91
CA PRO A 129 4.52 -7.63 -24.02
C PRO A 129 4.43 -7.03 -22.59
N ALA A 130 3.30 -7.24 -21.93
CA ALA A 130 3.13 -6.85 -20.55
C ALA A 130 3.98 -7.75 -19.63
N SER A 131 4.61 -7.16 -18.62
CA SER A 131 5.45 -7.87 -17.67
C SER A 131 5.35 -7.26 -16.27
N PHE A 132 5.62 -8.06 -15.25
CA PHE A 132 5.78 -7.55 -13.90
C PHE A 132 7.02 -6.65 -13.80
N TYR A 133 6.92 -5.63 -12.97
CA TYR A 133 7.98 -4.65 -12.71
C TYR A 133 7.93 -4.18 -11.25
N GLY A 134 8.87 -3.35 -10.84
CA GLY A 134 9.00 -2.88 -9.47
C GLY A 134 10.15 -3.54 -8.73
N THR A 135 10.27 -3.20 -7.47
CA THR A 135 11.34 -3.70 -6.58
C THR A 135 10.77 -4.17 -5.25
N GLY A 136 11.59 -4.84 -4.43
CA GLY A 136 11.23 -5.28 -3.09
C GLY A 136 10.92 -4.15 -2.09
N GLU A 137 11.00 -2.88 -2.49
CA GLU A 137 10.49 -1.75 -1.70
C GLU A 137 8.98 -1.57 -1.84
N THR A 138 8.36 -2.15 -2.87
CA THR A 138 6.91 -2.16 -3.04
C THR A 138 6.27 -2.90 -1.87
N PHE A 139 5.20 -2.36 -1.32
CA PHE A 139 4.41 -3.02 -0.28
C PHE A 139 2.91 -2.72 -0.45
N LEU A 140 2.09 -3.58 0.12
CA LEU A 140 0.65 -3.33 0.27
C LEU A 140 0.36 -2.83 1.68
N PHE A 141 -0.73 -2.08 1.83
CA PHE A 141 -1.21 -1.68 3.15
C PHE A 141 -2.74 -1.75 3.25
N SER A 142 -3.22 -1.96 4.47
CA SER A 142 -4.63 -1.81 4.85
C SER A 142 -4.74 -1.05 6.16
N VAL A 143 -5.86 -0.37 6.35
CA VAL A 143 -6.14 0.40 7.57
C VAL A 143 -7.22 -0.31 8.36
N GLU A 144 -6.90 -0.69 9.59
CA GLU A 144 -7.85 -1.24 10.54
C GLU A 144 -8.42 -0.13 11.42
N ARG A 145 -9.75 -0.04 11.51
CA ARG A 145 -10.43 0.83 12.46
C ARG A 145 -10.60 0.08 13.79
N LEU A 146 -9.98 0.60 14.83
CA LEU A 146 -10.06 0.06 16.18
C LEU A 146 -11.29 0.62 16.88
N GLU A 147 -12.47 0.08 16.60
CA GLU A 147 -13.71 0.44 17.27
C GLU A 147 -13.85 -0.32 18.60
N GLY A 148 -14.30 0.38 19.66
CA GLY A 148 -14.75 -0.25 20.90
C GLY A 148 -13.69 -0.51 21.97
N LEU A 149 -12.46 -0.01 21.86
CA LEU A 149 -11.54 -0.03 22.98
C LEU A 149 -12.01 0.97 24.06
N PRO A 150 -12.18 0.53 25.33
CA PRO A 150 -12.52 1.44 26.42
C PRO A 150 -11.41 2.49 26.57
N PRO A 151 -11.76 3.74 26.94
CA PRO A 151 -10.74 4.76 27.22
C PRO A 151 -9.78 4.25 28.29
N LEU A 152 -8.47 4.34 28.02
CA LEU A 152 -7.46 3.98 29.01
C LEU A 152 -7.67 4.82 30.28
N PRO A 153 -7.58 4.24 31.48
CA PRO A 153 -7.72 4.94 32.76
C PRO A 153 -6.43 5.73 33.07
N SER A 154 -6.01 6.60 32.22
CA SER A 154 -4.88 7.48 32.47
C SER A 154 -5.30 8.91 32.16
N GLY A 155 -5.27 9.75 33.19
CA GLY A 155 -5.70 11.16 33.19
C GLY A 155 -4.91 12.11 32.28
N LYS A 156 -4.72 11.73 31.03
CA LYS A 156 -4.30 12.56 29.89
C LYS A 156 -5.26 12.29 28.77
N ASP A 157 -5.85 13.32 28.22
CA ASP A 157 -6.91 13.36 27.22
C ASP A 157 -6.52 12.87 25.81
N GLU A 158 -5.58 11.95 25.67
CA GLU A 158 -5.25 11.32 24.40
C GLU A 158 -6.00 9.99 24.29
N ALA A 159 -7.11 10.01 23.57
CA ALA A 159 -7.75 8.80 23.12
C ALA A 159 -6.74 7.95 22.32
N PRO A 160 -6.68 6.60 22.53
CA PRO A 160 -5.79 5.75 21.76
C PRO A 160 -6.09 5.90 20.26
N PRO A 161 -5.07 5.71 19.40
CA PRO A 161 -5.27 5.80 17.95
C PRO A 161 -6.39 4.85 17.53
N ARG A 162 -7.39 5.39 16.82
CA ARG A 162 -8.56 4.63 16.37
C ARG A 162 -8.32 3.93 15.02
N GLU A 163 -7.15 4.10 14.43
CA GLU A 163 -6.75 3.53 13.15
C GLU A 163 -5.33 2.99 13.23
N ALA A 164 -5.12 1.79 12.70
CA ALA A 164 -3.81 1.16 12.59
C ALA A 164 -3.53 0.80 11.13
N VAL A 165 -2.35 1.15 10.62
CA VAL A 165 -1.89 0.75 9.29
C VAL A 165 -1.16 -0.57 9.38
N HIS A 166 -1.67 -1.58 8.69
CA HIS A 166 -1.00 -2.86 8.50
C HIS A 166 -0.23 -2.83 7.18
N VAL A 167 1.08 -3.02 7.25
CA VAL A 167 1.97 -3.01 6.08
C VAL A 167 2.38 -4.44 5.75
N HIS A 168 2.17 -4.84 4.50
CA HIS A 168 2.55 -6.14 3.96
C HIS A 168 3.78 -5.96 3.08
N LEU A 169 4.94 -6.24 3.64
CA LEU A 169 6.23 -6.11 2.96
C LEU A 169 6.45 -7.29 2.00
N TRP A 170 7.44 -7.14 1.12
CA TRP A 170 7.86 -8.21 0.23
C TRP A 170 8.29 -9.47 1.01
N SER A 171 7.72 -10.61 0.65
CA SER A 171 7.99 -11.91 1.28
C SER A 171 9.31 -12.54 0.86
N GLY A 172 9.86 -12.13 -0.29
CA GLY A 172 11.02 -12.77 -0.91
C GLY A 172 10.67 -13.97 -1.81
N GLU A 173 9.42 -14.42 -1.90
CA GLU A 173 9.05 -15.63 -2.64
C GLU A 173 9.08 -15.45 -4.16
N ASN A 174 8.73 -14.27 -4.66
CA ASN A 174 8.71 -13.95 -6.08
C ASN A 174 8.89 -12.46 -6.33
N SER A 175 9.00 -12.06 -7.60
CA SER A 175 9.18 -10.65 -8.00
C SER A 175 7.96 -10.10 -8.75
N PHE A 176 6.76 -10.57 -8.45
CA PHE A 176 5.52 -10.14 -9.10
C PHE A 176 4.96 -8.89 -8.42
N PHE A 177 5.76 -7.80 -8.37
CA PHE A 177 5.41 -6.62 -7.58
C PHE A 177 4.24 -5.85 -8.17
N MET A 178 4.36 -5.38 -9.41
CA MET A 178 3.36 -4.54 -10.08
C MET A 178 3.18 -4.97 -11.52
N PHE A 179 1.99 -4.79 -12.04
CA PHE A 179 1.63 -5.16 -13.40
C PHE A 179 0.71 -4.11 -14.01
N SER A 180 1.17 -3.46 -15.08
CA SER A 180 0.39 -2.47 -15.84
C SER A 180 -0.10 -3.06 -17.14
N HIS A 181 -1.41 -3.06 -17.34
CA HIS A 181 -2.08 -3.47 -18.56
C HIS A 181 -3.09 -2.39 -18.98
N ARG A 182 -3.51 -2.39 -20.24
CA ARG A 182 -4.49 -1.42 -20.74
C ARG A 182 -5.85 -1.53 -20.04
N ASP A 183 -6.23 -2.76 -19.69
CA ASP A 183 -7.54 -3.08 -19.15
C ASP A 183 -7.53 -3.24 -17.62
N HIS A 184 -6.37 -3.26 -16.98
CA HIS A 184 -6.26 -3.40 -15.53
C HIS A 184 -4.88 -3.01 -15.00
N PHE A 185 -4.83 -2.72 -13.71
CA PHE A 185 -3.61 -2.55 -12.93
C PHE A 185 -3.62 -3.53 -11.76
N ALA A 186 -2.47 -4.12 -11.43
CA ALA A 186 -2.38 -5.05 -10.32
C ALA A 186 -1.08 -4.90 -9.52
N VAL A 187 -1.13 -5.28 -8.24
CA VAL A 187 0.00 -5.30 -7.31
C VAL A 187 0.00 -6.62 -6.54
N GLY A 188 1.14 -7.32 -6.56
CA GLY A 188 1.27 -8.63 -5.94
C GLY A 188 0.60 -9.74 -6.73
N SER A 189 1.21 -10.94 -6.72
CA SER A 189 0.67 -12.12 -7.37
C SER A 189 1.23 -13.40 -6.71
N GLY A 190 1.08 -14.55 -7.36
CA GLY A 190 1.55 -15.84 -6.84
C GLY A 190 0.45 -16.57 -6.06
N GLY A 191 -0.73 -16.64 -6.64
CA GLY A 191 -1.99 -17.15 -6.11
C GLY A 191 -3.10 -16.25 -6.63
N HIS A 192 -3.41 -15.23 -5.89
CA HIS A 192 -4.28 -14.13 -6.33
C HIS A 192 -3.47 -12.84 -6.50
N PHE A 193 -4.08 -11.81 -7.06
CA PHE A 193 -3.54 -10.47 -6.96
C PHE A 193 -3.80 -9.91 -5.56
N GLY A 194 -2.77 -9.32 -4.95
CA GLY A 194 -2.93 -8.63 -3.67
C GLY A 194 -3.88 -7.43 -3.79
N LEU A 195 -3.78 -6.72 -4.93
CA LEU A 195 -4.67 -5.66 -5.34
C LEU A 195 -4.84 -5.72 -6.86
N TRP A 196 -6.07 -5.63 -7.35
CA TRP A 196 -6.39 -5.55 -8.77
C TRP A 196 -7.48 -4.50 -8.99
N LEU A 197 -7.35 -3.72 -10.07
CA LEU A 197 -8.28 -2.65 -10.46
C LEU A 197 -8.61 -2.77 -11.94
N ASP A 198 -9.88 -2.52 -12.30
CA ASP A 198 -10.36 -2.51 -13.69
C ASP A 198 -9.94 -1.23 -14.45
N SER A 199 -10.24 -1.18 -15.75
CA SER A 199 -9.94 -0.03 -16.62
C SER A 199 -10.71 1.23 -16.26
N GLU A 200 -11.84 1.09 -15.58
CA GLU A 200 -12.70 2.21 -15.17
C GLU A 200 -12.38 2.66 -13.74
N LEU A 201 -11.50 1.96 -13.02
CA LEU A 201 -11.15 2.23 -11.61
C LEU A 201 -12.37 2.26 -10.67
N LEU A 202 -13.45 1.58 -11.07
CA LEU A 202 -14.67 1.49 -10.29
C LEU A 202 -14.75 0.19 -9.49
N HIS A 203 -14.18 -0.89 -10.02
CA HIS A 203 -14.24 -2.20 -9.39
C HIS A 203 -12.82 -2.76 -9.24
N GLY A 204 -12.64 -3.46 -8.15
CA GLY A 204 -11.38 -4.14 -7.89
C GLY A 204 -11.58 -5.39 -7.06
N THR A 205 -10.49 -6.15 -6.95
CA THR A 205 -10.42 -7.32 -6.09
C THR A 205 -9.14 -7.27 -5.26
N SER A 206 -9.19 -7.88 -4.09
CA SER A 206 -8.02 -8.13 -3.27
C SER A 206 -8.06 -9.55 -2.72
N GLY A 207 -6.94 -10.24 -2.79
CA GLY A 207 -6.79 -11.58 -2.28
C GLY A 207 -5.38 -11.86 -1.75
N PRO A 208 -5.15 -13.03 -1.18
CA PRO A 208 -3.83 -13.44 -0.72
C PRO A 208 -2.84 -13.49 -1.88
N SER A 209 -1.68 -12.84 -1.74
CA SER A 209 -0.60 -12.95 -2.71
C SER A 209 0.68 -13.49 -2.08
N ALA A 210 1.37 -14.38 -2.77
CA ALA A 210 2.66 -14.88 -2.30
C ALA A 210 3.72 -13.78 -2.27
N THR A 211 3.62 -12.76 -3.15
CA THR A 211 4.56 -11.63 -3.20
C THR A 211 4.65 -10.88 -1.87
N PHE A 212 3.51 -10.67 -1.19
CA PHE A 212 3.44 -9.84 0.03
C PHE A 212 2.94 -10.60 1.26
N ASN A 213 2.59 -11.87 1.11
CA ASN A 213 1.99 -12.69 2.18
C ASN A 213 0.82 -11.97 2.88
N ASN A 214 0.07 -11.17 2.11
CA ASN A 214 -1.07 -10.40 2.57
C ASN A 214 -2.35 -11.25 2.58
N GLN A 215 -3.27 -10.88 3.43
CA GLN A 215 -4.67 -11.29 3.36
C GLN A 215 -5.45 -10.33 2.45
N CYS A 216 -6.73 -10.59 2.24
CA CYS A 216 -7.62 -9.67 1.53
C CYS A 216 -7.63 -8.30 2.21
N LEU A 217 -7.31 -7.21 1.49
CA LEU A 217 -7.15 -5.86 2.04
C LEU A 217 -8.49 -5.15 2.30
N CYS A 218 -9.55 -5.50 1.54
CA CYS A 218 -10.86 -4.84 1.63
C CYS A 218 -11.82 -5.48 2.64
N ARG A 219 -11.40 -6.53 3.34
CA ARG A 219 -12.20 -7.18 4.38
C ARG A 219 -11.47 -7.08 5.71
N HIS A 220 -12.06 -6.33 6.64
CA HIS A 220 -11.66 -6.37 8.02
C HIS A 220 -12.57 -7.33 8.78
N PRO A 221 -12.03 -8.19 9.65
CA PRO A 221 -12.88 -9.00 10.53
C PRO A 221 -13.71 -8.04 11.38
N HIS A 222 -15.05 -8.20 11.34
CA HIS A 222 -15.92 -7.47 12.24
C HIS A 222 -15.53 -7.76 13.70
N PRO A 223 -15.47 -6.73 14.57
CA PRO A 223 -15.30 -6.96 16.00
C PRO A 223 -16.39 -7.91 16.49
N GLY A 224 -16.01 -9.11 16.96
CA GLY A 224 -16.95 -10.16 17.39
C GLY A 224 -17.07 -11.35 16.44
N ALA A 225 -16.54 -11.33 15.23
CA ALA A 225 -16.33 -12.53 14.44
C ALA A 225 -15.18 -13.32 15.08
N ALA A 226 -15.48 -14.50 15.62
CA ALA A 226 -14.46 -15.43 16.14
C ALA A 226 -13.53 -15.80 14.98
N MET A 227 -12.34 -15.22 14.94
CA MET A 227 -11.28 -15.66 14.04
C MET A 227 -10.93 -17.10 14.41
N PRO A 228 -10.86 -18.03 13.43
CA PRO A 228 -10.30 -19.35 13.74
C PRO A 228 -8.87 -19.14 14.28
N ALA A 229 -8.56 -19.77 15.42
CA ALA A 229 -7.35 -19.58 16.21
C ALA A 229 -6.03 -19.92 15.48
N ASN A 230 -6.11 -20.41 14.24
CA ASN A 230 -4.97 -20.72 13.38
C ASN A 230 -5.19 -20.06 12.01
N SER A 231 -4.60 -18.89 11.81
CA SER A 231 -4.64 -18.13 10.54
C SER A 231 -3.96 -18.84 9.35
N ARG A 232 -3.42 -20.04 9.51
CA ARG A 232 -2.88 -20.87 8.42
C ARG A 232 -3.95 -21.63 7.64
N ASP A 233 -5.16 -21.76 8.18
CA ASP A 233 -6.28 -22.47 7.57
C ASP A 233 -7.44 -21.53 7.16
N ALA A 234 -7.22 -20.21 7.15
CA ALA A 234 -8.20 -19.28 6.59
C ALA A 234 -8.32 -19.57 5.09
N PRO A 235 -9.52 -19.81 4.54
CA PRO A 235 -9.69 -20.03 3.11
C PRO A 235 -9.15 -18.82 2.34
N ASP A 236 -8.57 -19.08 1.15
CA ASP A 236 -8.12 -18.05 0.19
C ASP A 236 -9.30 -17.14 -0.20
N VAL A 237 -9.60 -16.18 0.67
CA VAL A 237 -10.74 -15.29 0.49
C VAL A 237 -10.33 -14.13 -0.39
N VAL A 238 -10.81 -14.15 -1.62
CA VAL A 238 -10.78 -12.99 -2.50
C VAL A 238 -11.98 -12.11 -2.18
N GLY A 239 -11.73 -10.85 -1.88
CA GLY A 239 -12.76 -9.83 -1.70
C GLY A 239 -12.92 -9.00 -2.96
N GLU A 240 -14.16 -8.69 -3.31
CA GLU A 240 -14.48 -7.68 -4.32
C GLU A 240 -14.80 -6.37 -3.61
N PHE A 241 -14.42 -5.26 -4.22
CA PHE A 241 -14.73 -3.93 -3.70
C PHE A 241 -15.14 -2.98 -4.82
N ARG A 242 -15.92 -2.00 -4.47
CA ARG A 242 -16.22 -0.87 -5.33
C ARG A 242 -15.43 0.35 -4.86
N CYS A 243 -14.65 0.92 -5.75
CA CYS A 243 -13.83 2.08 -5.45
C CYS A 243 -14.73 3.33 -5.34
N LYS A 244 -14.67 4.00 -4.19
CA LYS A 244 -15.34 5.28 -3.95
C LYS A 244 -14.44 6.44 -4.32
N VAL A 245 -13.20 6.42 -3.81
CA VAL A 245 -12.16 7.41 -4.12
C VAL A 245 -10.83 6.68 -4.26
N LEU A 246 -10.07 7.05 -5.27
CA LEU A 246 -8.71 6.61 -5.48
C LEU A 246 -7.82 7.83 -5.68
N GLU A 247 -6.71 7.88 -4.95
CA GLU A 247 -5.68 8.91 -5.05
C GLU A 247 -4.31 8.30 -5.29
N VAL A 248 -3.50 8.98 -6.11
CA VAL A 248 -2.08 8.64 -6.31
C VAL A 248 -1.23 9.85 -5.94
N TRP A 249 -0.34 9.64 -4.97
CA TRP A 249 0.56 10.64 -4.41
C TRP A 249 2.00 10.32 -4.78
N GLY A 250 2.61 11.17 -5.62
CA GLY A 250 4.03 11.08 -5.96
C GLY A 250 4.91 11.71 -4.89
N MET A 251 6.13 11.20 -4.74
CA MET A 251 7.09 11.66 -3.73
C MET A 251 8.09 12.62 -4.33
N GLU A 252 8.14 13.85 -3.83
CA GLU A 252 9.06 14.89 -4.29
C GLU A 252 9.92 15.45 -3.17
N HIS A 253 11.19 15.71 -3.47
CA HIS A 253 12.09 16.45 -2.61
C HIS A 253 12.15 17.91 -3.05
N SER A 254 11.30 18.75 -2.46
CA SER A 254 11.43 20.20 -2.58
C SER A 254 12.69 20.70 -1.87
N ALA A 255 13.07 21.98 -2.06
CA ALA A 255 14.18 22.58 -1.34
C ALA A 255 13.93 22.58 0.20
N ILE A 256 12.67 22.74 0.60
CA ILE A 256 12.24 22.75 2.02
C ILE A 256 12.38 21.33 2.60
N SER A 257 11.86 20.32 1.91
CA SER A 257 11.91 18.92 2.38
C SER A 257 13.34 18.39 2.43
N ARG A 258 14.21 18.75 1.46
CA ARG A 258 15.65 18.44 1.52
C ARG A 258 16.33 19.03 2.75
N GLN A 259 16.00 20.29 3.12
CA GLN A 259 16.57 20.92 4.29
C GLN A 259 16.10 20.25 5.59
N ALA A 260 14.81 19.86 5.66
CA ALA A 260 14.26 19.09 6.79
C ALA A 260 14.95 17.73 6.94
N HIS A 261 15.14 17.00 5.84
CA HIS A 261 15.86 15.73 5.83
C HIS A 261 17.30 15.85 6.33
N LEU A 262 18.04 16.88 5.88
CA LEU A 262 19.40 17.14 6.33
C LEU A 262 19.49 17.48 7.82
N ARG A 263 18.49 18.19 8.38
CA ARG A 263 18.39 18.49 9.82
C ARG A 263 18.18 17.21 10.63
N MET A 264 17.27 16.35 10.16
CA MET A 264 16.99 15.07 10.78
C MET A 264 18.23 14.17 10.83
N LEU A 265 18.97 14.03 9.72
CA LEU A 265 20.20 13.25 9.67
C LEU A 265 21.29 13.78 10.60
N LYS A 266 21.35 15.09 10.84
CA LYS A 266 22.29 15.71 11.81
C LYS A 266 21.87 15.42 13.25
N GLY A 267 20.55 15.42 13.55
CA GLY A 267 20.05 15.11 14.89
C GLY A 267 20.23 13.64 15.30
N LEU A 268 20.28 12.70 14.35
CA LEU A 268 20.54 11.28 14.62
C LEU A 268 22.02 10.96 14.87
N ARG A 269 22.93 11.91 14.65
CA ARG A 269 24.38 11.77 14.88
C ARG A 269 24.87 12.45 16.16
N ALA A 270 23.99 13.10 16.90
CA ALA A 270 24.24 13.72 18.20
C ALA A 270 23.69 12.88 19.35
#